data_93dfcc1d8b0be9d2228c2d50bafe746b
#
_entry.id   93dfcc1d8b0be9d2228c2d50bafe746b
#
_cell.length_a   1.000
_cell.length_b   1.000
_cell.length_c   1.000
_cell.angle_alpha   90.00
_cell.angle_beta   90.00
_cell.angle_gamma   90.00
#
_symmetry.space_group_name_H-M   'P 1'
#
loop_
_entity.id
_entity.type
_entity.pdbx_description
1 polymer ?
#
loop_
_entity_poly.entity_id
_entity_poly.type
_entity_poly.pdbx_seq_one_letter_code
_entity_poly.pdbx_strand_id
1 'polypeptide(L)'
;MKIAVYSGSFNPLHIGHQAIMEYLTREKEYDWVYLVVSPKNPLKDSISAESGESRYEAAVAAVKRHPELHVWVDDIELRMDPPHYTIRTLDALKQREPDNDFTLVIGADNLQNIRRWRDFPRILSEYGVTVYPRKGYDVDSIKRHLIEECKDFPAPYVLDSEEIVPDGMRSLEETLLRSYNIEVIDAPIVDISSTEIRDGLLAGKDMSEFLM
;
A
#
# COMPACT_ATOMS: atom_id res chain seq x y z
N MET A 1 2.63 17.94 2.08
CA MET A 1 3.68 16.96 1.68
C MET A 1 3.03 15.78 1.00
N LYS A 2 3.75 15.15 0.06
CA LYS A 2 3.33 13.88 -0.56
C LYS A 2 3.81 12.70 0.30
N ILE A 3 2.91 11.94 0.87
CA ILE A 3 3.21 10.83 1.78
C ILE A 3 2.78 9.51 1.15
N ALA A 4 3.74 8.59 1.00
CA ALA A 4 3.45 7.22 0.60
C ALA A 4 3.08 6.39 1.85
N VAL A 5 1.87 5.85 1.92
CA VAL A 5 1.43 4.98 3.03
C VAL A 5 1.68 3.53 2.66
N TYR A 6 2.70 2.93 3.25
CA TYR A 6 3.08 1.54 3.02
C TYR A 6 2.70 0.70 4.24
N SER A 7 1.56 0.03 4.16
CA SER A 7 1.02 -0.76 5.28
C SER A 7 1.28 -2.26 5.10
N GLY A 8 1.63 -2.93 6.19
CA GLY A 8 1.90 -4.36 6.18
C GLY A 8 2.21 -4.94 7.55
N SER A 9 2.35 -6.26 7.60
CA SER A 9 2.75 -6.95 8.83
C SER A 9 4.24 -6.82 9.14
N PHE A 10 5.08 -6.67 8.12
CA PHE A 10 6.54 -6.50 8.20
C PHE A 10 7.21 -7.48 9.20
N ASN A 11 7.00 -8.75 8.98
CA ASN A 11 7.46 -9.82 9.87
C ASN A 11 8.41 -10.81 9.16
N PRO A 12 9.72 -10.50 9.07
CA PRO A 12 10.37 -9.22 9.34
C PRO A 12 10.34 -8.24 8.16
N LEU A 13 10.81 -7.00 8.38
CA LEU A 13 11.28 -6.11 7.32
C LEU A 13 12.50 -6.74 6.63
N HIS A 14 12.57 -6.58 5.31
CA HIS A 14 13.63 -7.17 4.50
C HIS A 14 13.99 -6.29 3.29
N ILE A 15 15.08 -6.64 2.63
CA ILE A 15 15.64 -5.89 1.48
C ILE A 15 14.62 -5.62 0.37
N GLY A 16 13.61 -6.48 0.18
CA GLY A 16 12.52 -6.23 -0.76
C GLY A 16 11.63 -5.04 -0.36
N HIS A 17 11.35 -4.87 0.93
CA HIS A 17 10.65 -3.68 1.43
C HIS A 17 11.53 -2.44 1.33
N GLN A 18 12.82 -2.57 1.63
CA GLN A 18 13.80 -1.48 1.50
C GLN A 18 13.84 -0.95 0.07
N ALA A 19 13.98 -1.82 -0.92
CA ALA A 19 14.03 -1.43 -2.33
C ALA A 19 12.79 -0.65 -2.78
N ILE A 20 11.60 -1.01 -2.27
CA ILE A 20 10.36 -0.27 -2.54
C ILE A 20 10.42 1.12 -1.90
N MET A 21 10.83 1.23 -0.63
CA MET A 21 10.93 2.52 0.07
C MET A 21 11.97 3.44 -0.57
N GLU A 22 13.10 2.91 -1.00
CA GLU A 22 14.11 3.65 -1.77
C GLU A 22 13.54 4.20 -3.07
N TYR A 23 12.84 3.36 -3.83
CA TYR A 23 12.22 3.76 -5.09
C TYR A 23 11.19 4.86 -4.90
N LEU A 24 10.35 4.75 -3.87
CA LEU A 24 9.31 5.74 -3.57
C LEU A 24 9.91 7.11 -3.24
N THR A 25 10.99 7.16 -2.47
CA THR A 25 11.60 8.43 -2.04
C THR A 25 12.53 9.04 -3.09
N ARG A 26 13.25 8.23 -3.86
CA ARG A 26 14.25 8.70 -4.82
C ARG A 26 13.69 8.92 -6.23
N GLU A 27 12.83 8.00 -6.70
CA GLU A 27 12.35 8.01 -8.09
C GLU A 27 10.92 8.58 -8.21
N LYS A 28 10.09 8.42 -7.16
CA LYS A 28 8.70 8.90 -7.16
C LYS A 28 8.50 10.19 -6.39
N GLU A 29 9.56 10.73 -5.83
CA GLU A 29 9.58 12.04 -5.16
C GLU A 29 8.52 12.16 -4.05
N TYR A 30 8.24 11.06 -3.32
CA TYR A 30 7.51 11.16 -2.08
C TYR A 30 8.41 11.81 -1.03
N ASP A 31 7.87 12.78 -0.31
CA ASP A 31 8.60 13.46 0.77
C ASP A 31 8.93 12.48 1.91
N TRP A 32 7.97 11.61 2.23
CA TRP A 32 8.10 10.58 3.25
C TRP A 32 7.35 9.30 2.87
N VAL A 33 7.85 8.17 3.38
CA VAL A 33 7.12 6.90 3.43
C VAL A 33 6.66 6.67 4.87
N TYR A 34 5.35 6.58 5.09
CA TYR A 34 4.79 6.14 6.36
C TYR A 34 4.64 4.62 6.32
N LEU A 35 5.54 3.95 7.05
CA LEU A 35 5.54 2.49 7.20
C LEU A 35 4.57 2.12 8.33
N VAL A 36 3.33 1.78 7.98
CA VAL A 36 2.28 1.47 8.95
C VAL A 36 2.31 -0.01 9.30
N VAL A 37 2.67 -0.32 10.56
CA VAL A 37 2.71 -1.71 11.04
C VAL A 37 1.32 -2.17 11.45
N SER A 38 0.75 -3.12 10.68
CA SER A 38 -0.58 -3.67 10.95
C SER A 38 -0.53 -4.72 12.07
N PRO A 39 -1.36 -4.59 13.12
CA PRO A 39 -1.42 -5.59 14.20
C PRO A 39 -1.93 -6.93 13.69
N LYS A 40 -2.96 -6.92 12.82
CA LYS A 40 -3.53 -8.09 12.19
C LYS A 40 -4.10 -7.73 10.82
N ASN A 41 -3.69 -8.46 9.78
CA ASN A 41 -4.37 -8.33 8.48
C ASN A 41 -5.74 -9.01 8.55
N PRO A 42 -6.86 -8.28 8.33
CA PRO A 42 -8.21 -8.85 8.39
C PRO A 42 -8.46 -10.02 7.42
N LEU A 43 -7.66 -10.10 6.35
CA LEU A 43 -7.78 -11.13 5.30
C LEU A 43 -6.83 -12.33 5.49
N LYS A 44 -6.03 -12.34 6.58
CA LYS A 44 -5.10 -13.43 6.87
C LYS A 44 -5.49 -14.12 8.18
N ASP A 45 -5.77 -15.41 8.11
CA ASP A 45 -6.09 -16.26 9.29
C ASP A 45 -4.87 -16.62 10.15
N SER A 46 -3.65 -16.33 9.66
CA SER A 46 -2.44 -16.68 10.40
C SER A 46 -2.21 -15.72 11.57
N ILE A 47 -2.27 -16.25 12.78
CA ILE A 47 -1.74 -15.60 13.98
C ILE A 47 -0.22 -15.60 13.81
N SER A 48 0.39 -14.42 13.60
CA SER A 48 1.85 -14.33 13.70
C SER A 48 2.23 -14.58 15.16
N ALA A 49 3.29 -15.33 15.40
CA ALA A 49 3.79 -15.58 16.76
C ALA A 49 4.27 -14.29 17.45
N GLU A 50 4.55 -13.24 16.67
CA GLU A 50 5.00 -11.95 17.16
C GLU A 50 3.85 -10.94 17.27
N SER A 51 3.82 -10.17 18.36
CA SER A 51 2.83 -9.11 18.55
C SER A 51 3.04 -7.96 17.55
N GLY A 52 2.01 -7.13 17.37
CA GLY A 52 2.10 -5.92 16.57
C GLY A 52 3.18 -4.98 17.09
N GLU A 53 3.25 -4.84 18.43
CA GLU A 53 4.22 -4.00 19.12
C GLU A 53 5.66 -4.45 18.88
N SER A 54 5.94 -5.77 19.02
CA SER A 54 7.27 -6.33 18.75
C SER A 54 7.72 -6.07 17.32
N ARG A 55 6.81 -6.23 16.34
CA ARG A 55 7.10 -5.96 14.93
C ARG A 55 7.30 -4.47 14.65
N TYR A 56 6.57 -3.60 15.35
CA TYR A 56 6.77 -2.16 15.28
C TYR A 56 8.16 -1.77 15.80
N GLU A 57 8.56 -2.27 16.98
CA GLU A 57 9.89 -2.00 17.56
C GLU A 57 11.01 -2.49 16.63
N ALA A 58 10.85 -3.68 16.06
CA ALA A 58 11.80 -4.22 15.08
C ALA A 58 11.89 -3.34 13.82
N ALA A 59 10.74 -2.86 13.30
CA ALA A 59 10.69 -1.96 12.16
C ALA A 59 11.36 -0.61 12.46
N VAL A 60 11.12 -0.04 13.64
CA VAL A 60 11.80 1.19 14.10
C VAL A 60 13.31 1.00 14.18
N ALA A 61 13.76 -0.14 14.71
CA ALA A 61 15.19 -0.45 14.80
C ALA A 61 15.83 -0.63 13.42
N ALA A 62 15.10 -1.25 12.47
CA ALA A 62 15.55 -1.42 11.10
C ALA A 62 15.67 -0.07 10.38
N VAL A 63 14.62 0.74 10.40
CA VAL A 63 14.60 2.05 9.72
C VAL A 63 15.67 3.00 10.28
N LYS A 64 15.96 2.96 11.57
CA LYS A 64 17.04 3.77 12.18
C LYS A 64 18.43 3.50 11.60
N ARG A 65 18.67 2.33 11.01
CA ARG A 65 19.93 2.01 10.33
C ARG A 65 20.04 2.64 8.94
N HIS A 66 18.92 3.15 8.41
CA HIS A 66 18.80 3.71 7.07
C HIS A 66 18.18 5.11 7.08
N PRO A 67 18.84 6.10 7.72
CA PRO A 67 18.30 7.46 7.86
C PRO A 67 18.12 8.18 6.52
N GLU A 68 18.74 7.68 5.46
CA GLU A 68 18.64 8.20 4.09
C GLU A 68 17.30 7.90 3.40
N LEU A 69 16.47 7.01 3.97
CA LEU A 69 15.24 6.55 3.31
C LEU A 69 14.03 7.44 3.53
N HIS A 70 14.10 8.46 4.36
CA HIS A 70 12.94 9.30 4.72
C HIS A 70 11.70 8.46 5.07
N VAL A 71 11.87 7.48 5.95
CA VAL A 71 10.81 6.58 6.39
C VAL A 71 10.41 6.90 7.84
N TRP A 72 9.13 7.05 8.06
CA TRP A 72 8.53 7.14 9.39
C TRP A 72 7.76 5.87 9.70
N VAL A 73 8.14 5.15 10.75
CA VAL A 73 7.38 3.97 11.21
C VAL A 73 6.22 4.46 12.06
N ASP A 74 4.99 4.17 11.61
CA ASP A 74 3.77 4.67 12.22
C ASP A 74 3.02 3.56 12.96
N ASP A 75 2.65 3.82 14.20
CA ASP A 75 1.92 2.91 15.08
C ASP A 75 0.39 3.16 15.10
N ILE A 76 -0.12 3.94 14.14
CA ILE A 76 -1.53 4.35 14.15
C ILE A 76 -2.49 3.16 14.24
N GLU A 77 -2.23 2.06 13.50
CA GLU A 77 -3.08 0.87 13.56
C GLU A 77 -2.98 0.12 14.89
N LEU A 78 -1.85 0.23 15.61
CA LEU A 78 -1.71 -0.36 16.95
C LEU A 78 -2.55 0.37 18.00
N ARG A 79 -2.88 1.64 17.74
CA ARG A 79 -3.68 2.49 18.63
C ARG A 79 -5.16 2.54 18.25
N MET A 80 -5.51 2.04 17.06
CA MET A 80 -6.89 2.03 16.58
C MET A 80 -7.63 0.79 17.06
N ASP A 81 -8.93 0.97 17.35
CA ASP A 81 -9.82 -0.17 17.60
C ASP A 81 -10.06 -0.98 16.31
N PRO A 82 -10.04 -2.33 16.39
CA PRO A 82 -10.36 -3.16 15.24
C PRO A 82 -11.83 -2.92 14.77
N PRO A 83 -12.14 -3.22 13.50
CA PRO A 83 -11.27 -3.82 12.49
C PRO A 83 -10.36 -2.79 11.79
N HIS A 84 -9.11 -3.19 11.50
CA HIS A 84 -8.11 -2.34 10.85
C HIS A 84 -8.30 -2.38 9.32
N TYR A 85 -9.35 -1.72 8.83
CA TYR A 85 -9.55 -1.55 7.40
C TYR A 85 -8.68 -0.40 6.89
N THR A 86 -8.04 -0.60 5.76
CA THR A 86 -7.11 0.36 5.14
C THR A 86 -7.73 1.76 4.99
N ILE A 87 -9.01 1.84 4.59
CA ILE A 87 -9.69 3.15 4.49
C ILE A 87 -9.73 3.89 5.83
N ARG A 88 -9.95 3.19 6.94
CA ARG A 88 -9.96 3.83 8.26
C ARG A 88 -8.58 4.34 8.67
N THR A 89 -7.53 3.61 8.29
CA THR A 89 -6.14 4.03 8.51
C THR A 89 -5.83 5.31 7.73
N LEU A 90 -6.20 5.35 6.45
CA LEU A 90 -6.02 6.52 5.60
C LEU A 90 -6.82 7.73 6.12
N ASP A 91 -8.09 7.53 6.49
CA ASP A 91 -8.93 8.58 7.07
C ASP A 91 -8.34 9.12 8.38
N ALA A 92 -7.80 8.24 9.24
CA ALA A 92 -7.17 8.65 10.50
C ALA A 92 -5.87 9.43 10.27
N LEU A 93 -5.04 9.02 9.30
CA LEU A 93 -3.85 9.76 8.90
C LEU A 93 -4.22 11.14 8.34
N LYS A 94 -5.22 11.22 7.46
CA LYS A 94 -5.70 12.48 6.89
C LYS A 94 -6.30 13.40 7.95
N GLN A 95 -7.01 12.85 8.93
CA GLN A 95 -7.53 13.61 10.06
C GLN A 95 -6.41 14.16 10.98
N ARG A 96 -5.36 13.36 11.20
CA ARG A 96 -4.19 13.75 12.01
C ARG A 96 -3.37 14.85 11.32
N GLU A 97 -3.24 14.76 10.00
CA GLU A 97 -2.38 15.62 9.19
C GLU A 97 -3.12 16.08 7.91
N PRO A 98 -4.07 17.01 8.04
CA PRO A 98 -4.97 17.39 6.94
C PRO A 98 -4.28 18.04 5.74
N ASP A 99 -3.11 18.64 5.94
CA ASP A 99 -2.35 19.34 4.90
C ASP A 99 -1.47 18.39 4.06
N ASN A 100 -1.38 17.11 4.43
CA ASN A 100 -0.61 16.12 3.70
C ASN A 100 -1.49 15.37 2.67
N ASP A 101 -0.87 15.03 1.54
CA ASP A 101 -1.47 14.19 0.51
C ASP A 101 -0.97 12.76 0.68
N PHE A 102 -1.89 11.87 1.02
CA PHE A 102 -1.60 10.47 1.27
C PHE A 102 -1.94 9.62 0.06
N THR A 103 -1.02 8.76 -0.35
CA THR A 103 -1.23 7.75 -1.40
C THR A 103 -0.90 6.37 -0.84
N LEU A 104 -1.79 5.41 -1.04
CA LEU A 104 -1.58 4.04 -0.57
C LEU A 104 -0.61 3.28 -1.48
N VAL A 105 0.36 2.58 -0.90
CA VAL A 105 1.32 1.73 -1.63
C VAL A 105 0.96 0.26 -1.44
N ILE A 106 0.71 -0.45 -2.54
CA ILE A 106 0.31 -1.86 -2.54
C ILE A 106 1.06 -2.67 -3.60
N GLY A 107 1.19 -3.96 -3.37
CA GLY A 107 1.68 -4.88 -4.39
C GLY A 107 0.60 -5.24 -5.42
N ALA A 108 1.03 -5.72 -6.58
CA ALA A 108 0.13 -6.19 -7.65
C ALA A 108 -0.85 -7.28 -7.18
N ASP A 109 -0.42 -8.14 -6.26
CA ASP A 109 -1.24 -9.16 -5.62
C ASP A 109 -2.42 -8.57 -4.81
N ASN A 110 -2.20 -7.44 -4.17
CA ASN A 110 -3.23 -6.70 -3.44
C ASN A 110 -4.18 -5.97 -4.39
N LEU A 111 -3.66 -5.37 -5.47
CA LEU A 111 -4.51 -4.73 -6.48
C LEU A 111 -5.50 -5.73 -7.09
N GLN A 112 -5.08 -6.96 -7.38
CA GLN A 112 -5.95 -8.01 -7.89
C GLN A 112 -7.13 -8.31 -6.96
N ASN A 113 -6.94 -8.12 -5.66
CA ASN A 113 -7.94 -8.41 -4.63
C ASN A 113 -8.60 -7.17 -4.03
N ILE A 114 -8.33 -5.96 -4.55
CA ILE A 114 -8.72 -4.70 -3.92
C ILE A 114 -10.24 -4.54 -3.78
N ARG A 115 -11.02 -5.14 -4.68
CA ARG A 115 -12.49 -5.14 -4.61
C ARG A 115 -13.07 -5.77 -3.34
N ARG A 116 -12.28 -6.60 -2.66
CA ARG A 116 -12.66 -7.22 -1.38
C ARG A 116 -12.38 -6.31 -0.19
N TRP A 117 -11.72 -5.17 -0.41
CA TRP A 117 -11.38 -4.24 0.63
C TRP A 117 -12.54 -3.31 0.94
N ARG A 118 -12.70 -3.01 2.21
CA ARG A 118 -13.76 -2.10 2.65
C ARG A 118 -13.60 -0.73 2.00
N ASP A 119 -14.69 -0.24 1.40
CA ASP A 119 -14.75 1.06 0.72
C ASP A 119 -13.60 1.30 -0.29
N PHE A 120 -13.22 0.23 -1.04
CA PHE A 120 -12.14 0.31 -2.03
C PHE A 120 -12.32 1.44 -3.07
N PRO A 121 -13.55 1.82 -3.50
CA PRO A 121 -13.72 2.96 -4.43
C PRO A 121 -13.20 4.27 -3.83
N ARG A 122 -13.42 4.51 -2.52
CA ARG A 122 -12.86 5.68 -1.84
C ARG A 122 -11.34 5.64 -1.78
N ILE A 123 -10.76 4.46 -1.52
CA ILE A 123 -9.30 4.31 -1.54
C ILE A 123 -8.74 4.75 -2.89
N LEU A 124 -9.35 4.28 -4.00
CA LEU A 124 -8.88 4.58 -5.34
C LEU A 124 -9.11 6.03 -5.78
N SER A 125 -10.22 6.64 -5.37
CA SER A 125 -10.61 7.99 -5.81
C SER A 125 -10.10 9.12 -4.92
N GLU A 126 -10.12 8.94 -3.58
CA GLU A 126 -9.77 9.99 -2.64
C GLU A 126 -8.26 10.00 -2.31
N TYR A 127 -7.65 8.82 -2.21
CA TYR A 127 -6.23 8.67 -1.85
C TYR A 127 -5.35 8.27 -3.03
N GLY A 128 -5.88 7.43 -3.91
CA GLY A 128 -5.11 6.80 -4.97
C GLY A 128 -4.22 5.66 -4.47
N VAL A 129 -3.71 4.88 -5.41
CA VAL A 129 -2.81 3.77 -5.12
C VAL A 129 -1.59 3.78 -6.02
N THR A 130 -0.42 3.59 -5.44
CA THR A 130 0.83 3.29 -6.13
C THR A 130 1.09 1.80 -6.03
N VAL A 131 1.16 1.14 -7.19
CA VAL A 131 1.24 -0.32 -7.30
C VAL A 131 2.64 -0.74 -7.70
N TYR A 132 3.33 -1.48 -6.83
CA TYR A 132 4.63 -2.06 -7.16
C TYR A 132 4.47 -3.48 -7.74
N PRO A 133 5.38 -3.87 -8.67
CA PRO A 133 5.30 -5.15 -9.34
C PRO A 133 5.55 -6.33 -8.39
N ARG A 134 4.92 -7.45 -8.69
CA ARG A 134 5.13 -8.73 -8.03
C ARG A 134 5.34 -9.81 -9.07
N LYS A 135 6.26 -10.74 -8.82
CA LYS A 135 6.51 -11.88 -9.69
C LYS A 135 5.24 -12.68 -9.93
N GLY A 136 4.92 -12.94 -11.20
CA GLY A 136 3.74 -13.70 -11.60
C GLY A 136 2.44 -12.89 -11.72
N TYR A 137 2.49 -11.57 -11.57
CA TYR A 137 1.34 -10.68 -11.71
C TYR A 137 1.53 -9.73 -12.89
N ASP A 138 0.60 -9.75 -13.84
CA ASP A 138 0.50 -8.79 -14.94
C ASP A 138 -0.40 -7.61 -14.47
N VAL A 139 0.26 -6.54 -14.04
CA VAL A 139 -0.43 -5.39 -13.42
C VAL A 139 -1.35 -4.69 -14.42
N ASP A 140 -0.94 -4.60 -15.68
CA ASP A 140 -1.76 -3.95 -16.72
C ASP A 140 -3.03 -4.74 -17.01
N SER A 141 -2.93 -6.07 -17.01
CA SER A 141 -4.09 -6.94 -17.12
C SER A 141 -5.02 -6.82 -15.93
N ILE A 142 -4.46 -6.80 -14.70
CA ILE A 142 -5.21 -6.63 -13.47
C ILE A 142 -5.94 -5.28 -13.46
N LYS A 143 -5.26 -4.20 -13.84
CA LYS A 143 -5.84 -2.84 -13.90
C LYS A 143 -6.99 -2.78 -14.91
N ARG A 144 -6.81 -3.32 -16.11
CA ARG A 144 -7.87 -3.38 -17.13
C ARG A 144 -9.08 -4.16 -16.64
N HIS A 145 -8.86 -5.32 -16.01
CA HIS A 145 -9.94 -6.14 -15.49
C HIS A 145 -10.71 -5.44 -14.35
N LEU A 146 -9.98 -4.79 -13.44
CA LEU A 146 -10.58 -4.00 -12.35
C LEU A 146 -11.51 -2.90 -12.90
N ILE A 147 -11.06 -2.18 -13.93
CA ILE A 147 -11.83 -1.11 -14.55
C ILE A 147 -13.10 -1.69 -15.25
N GLU A 148 -12.96 -2.79 -15.97
CA GLU A 148 -14.09 -3.47 -16.62
C GLU A 148 -15.15 -3.89 -15.61
N GLU A 149 -14.74 -4.49 -14.51
CA GLU A 149 -15.64 -4.93 -13.45
C GLU A 149 -16.27 -3.77 -12.65
N CYS A 150 -15.62 -2.60 -12.62
CA CYS A 150 -16.16 -1.41 -11.93
C CYS A 150 -17.16 -0.61 -12.78
N LYS A 151 -17.37 -0.94 -14.06
CA LYS A 151 -18.35 -0.26 -14.93
C LYS A 151 -19.78 -0.31 -14.38
N ASP A 152 -20.12 -1.35 -13.63
CA ASP A 152 -21.45 -1.54 -13.05
C ASP A 152 -21.61 -0.88 -11.67
N PHE A 153 -20.54 -0.35 -11.10
CA PHE A 153 -20.64 0.44 -9.87
C PHE A 153 -21.01 1.87 -10.24
N PRO A 154 -22.16 2.40 -9.71
CA PRO A 154 -22.44 3.82 -9.87
C PRO A 154 -21.25 4.57 -9.28
N ALA A 155 -20.64 5.43 -10.08
CA ALA A 155 -19.60 6.33 -9.62
C ALA A 155 -20.21 7.30 -8.58
N PRO A 156 -20.13 7.05 -7.26
CA PRO A 156 -20.81 7.88 -6.29
C PRO A 156 -20.08 9.21 -6.04
N TYR A 157 -18.94 9.45 -6.69
CA TYR A 157 -18.03 10.52 -6.30
C TYR A 157 -17.56 11.44 -7.44
N VAL A 158 -18.21 11.43 -8.61
CA VAL A 158 -17.86 12.34 -9.73
C VAL A 158 -18.71 13.62 -9.72
N LEU A 159 -19.54 13.87 -8.71
CA LEU A 159 -20.61 14.87 -8.82
C LEU A 159 -20.42 16.18 -8.03
N ASP A 160 -19.22 16.58 -7.66
CA ASP A 160 -19.01 17.92 -7.08
C ASP A 160 -17.97 18.79 -7.78
N SER A 161 -17.50 18.46 -8.97
CA SER A 161 -16.83 19.43 -9.83
C SER A 161 -17.72 19.70 -11.04
N GLU A 162 -18.27 20.91 -11.13
CA GLU A 162 -18.94 21.47 -12.30
C GLU A 162 -17.95 21.66 -13.47
N GLU A 163 -17.27 20.62 -13.90
CA GLU A 163 -16.61 20.62 -15.20
C GLU A 163 -17.60 20.03 -16.21
N ILE A 164 -18.31 20.92 -16.89
CA ILE A 164 -19.08 20.67 -18.10
C ILE A 164 -18.20 19.85 -19.05
N VAL A 165 -18.53 18.60 -19.23
CA VAL A 165 -17.91 17.73 -20.23
C VAL A 165 -18.33 18.25 -21.61
N PRO A 166 -17.43 18.80 -22.44
CA PRO A 166 -17.80 19.20 -23.79
C PRO A 166 -18.21 17.99 -24.61
N ASP A 167 -19.23 18.20 -25.42
CA ASP A 167 -19.87 17.26 -26.35
C ASP A 167 -18.85 16.41 -27.12
N GLY A 168 -18.77 15.13 -26.81
CA GLY A 168 -17.91 14.14 -27.46
C GLY A 168 -17.70 12.97 -26.52
N MET A 169 -18.67 12.02 -26.45
CA MET A 169 -18.69 10.80 -25.64
C MET A 169 -17.30 10.26 -25.32
N ARG A 170 -16.77 10.61 -24.15
CA ARG A 170 -15.73 9.81 -23.50
C ARG A 170 -16.40 8.52 -23.03
N SER A 171 -15.78 7.39 -23.31
CA SER A 171 -16.33 6.12 -22.82
C SER A 171 -16.43 6.15 -21.30
N LEU A 172 -17.40 5.45 -20.73
CA LEU A 172 -17.55 5.27 -19.28
C LEU A 172 -16.22 4.78 -18.67
N GLU A 173 -15.48 3.99 -19.44
CA GLU A 173 -14.16 3.47 -19.14
C GLU A 173 -13.10 4.57 -18.95
N GLU A 174 -13.05 5.58 -19.84
CA GLU A 174 -12.14 6.73 -19.69
C GLU A 174 -12.49 7.60 -18.46
N THR A 175 -13.79 7.71 -18.15
CA THR A 175 -14.27 8.43 -16.97
C THR A 175 -13.88 7.71 -15.69
N LEU A 176 -14.04 6.38 -15.62
CA LEU A 176 -13.62 5.56 -14.48
C LEU A 176 -12.09 5.51 -14.33
N LEU A 177 -11.36 5.42 -15.44
CA LEU A 177 -9.89 5.49 -15.44
C LEU A 177 -9.35 6.80 -14.87
N ARG A 178 -10.06 7.92 -15.09
CA ARG A 178 -9.69 9.23 -14.54
C ARG A 178 -10.12 9.42 -13.10
N SER A 179 -11.22 8.75 -12.68
CA SER A 179 -11.69 8.83 -11.29
C SER A 179 -10.89 7.95 -10.33
N TYR A 180 -10.26 6.88 -10.83
CA TYR A 180 -9.41 6.01 -10.04
C TYR A 180 -7.93 6.33 -10.28
N ASN A 181 -7.29 6.89 -9.26
CA ASN A 181 -5.87 7.20 -9.32
C ASN A 181 -5.06 5.92 -9.01
N ILE A 182 -4.69 5.17 -10.07
CA ILE A 182 -3.90 3.95 -10.00
C ILE A 182 -2.61 4.17 -10.78
N GLU A 183 -1.52 4.38 -10.09
CA GLU A 183 -0.18 4.49 -10.66
C GLU A 183 0.56 3.16 -10.55
N VAL A 184 1.08 2.63 -11.64
CA VAL A 184 1.97 1.47 -11.65
C VAL A 184 3.41 1.95 -11.71
N ILE A 185 4.25 1.43 -10.83
CA ILE A 185 5.67 1.81 -10.75
C ILE A 185 6.59 0.65 -11.13
N ASP A 186 7.76 0.97 -11.68
CA ASP A 186 8.78 0.00 -12.06
C ASP A 186 9.80 -0.24 -10.93
N ALA A 187 9.30 -0.38 -9.70
CA ALA A 187 10.16 -0.67 -8.57
C ALA A 187 10.85 -2.03 -8.74
N PRO A 188 12.11 -2.18 -8.27
CA PRO A 188 12.85 -3.43 -8.38
C PRO A 188 12.11 -4.60 -7.73
N ILE A 189 12.02 -5.73 -8.44
CA ILE A 189 11.50 -6.98 -7.87
C ILE A 189 12.65 -7.68 -7.14
N VAL A 190 12.59 -7.73 -5.83
CA VAL A 190 13.47 -8.54 -5.00
C VAL A 190 12.75 -9.83 -4.65
N ASP A 191 13.29 -10.96 -5.12
CA ASP A 191 12.66 -12.28 -5.01
C ASP A 191 12.89 -12.89 -3.62
N ILE A 192 12.32 -12.28 -2.60
CA ILE A 192 12.31 -12.74 -1.22
C ILE A 192 11.00 -12.34 -0.54
N SER A 193 10.51 -13.15 0.37
CA SER A 193 9.33 -12.85 1.18
C SER A 193 9.62 -13.02 2.67
N SER A 194 8.85 -12.31 3.51
CA SER A 194 8.93 -12.50 4.97
C SER A 194 8.64 -13.94 5.39
N THR A 195 7.83 -14.68 4.63
CA THR A 195 7.55 -16.10 4.91
C THR A 195 8.78 -16.96 4.66
N GLU A 196 9.46 -16.79 3.51
CA GLU A 196 10.69 -17.52 3.22
C GLU A 196 11.80 -17.23 4.24
N ILE A 197 11.89 -15.98 4.71
CA ILE A 197 12.85 -15.62 5.77
C ILE A 197 12.52 -16.37 7.06
N ARG A 198 11.26 -16.34 7.51
CA ARG A 198 10.85 -17.08 8.72
C ARG A 198 11.09 -18.58 8.61
N ASP A 199 10.74 -19.17 7.48
CA ASP A 199 10.93 -20.60 7.22
C ASP A 199 12.42 -20.95 7.19
N GLY A 200 13.25 -20.09 6.60
CA GLY A 200 14.71 -20.21 6.61
C GLY A 200 15.30 -20.17 8.02
N LEU A 201 14.88 -19.19 8.84
CA LEU A 201 15.31 -19.08 10.23
C LEU A 201 14.89 -20.29 11.06
N LEU A 202 13.64 -20.76 10.90
CA LEU A 202 13.16 -21.99 11.57
C LEU A 202 13.95 -23.24 11.16
N ALA A 203 14.43 -23.28 9.91
CA ALA A 203 15.29 -24.34 9.41
C ALA A 203 16.78 -24.18 9.80
N GLY A 204 17.11 -23.17 10.62
CA GLY A 204 18.49 -22.89 11.08
C GLY A 204 19.40 -22.30 9.99
N LYS A 205 18.84 -21.72 8.92
CA LYS A 205 19.59 -21.04 7.87
C LYS A 205 19.94 -19.62 8.32
N ASP A 206 21.13 -19.17 7.90
CA ASP A 206 21.46 -17.73 8.01
C ASP A 206 20.67 -16.95 6.94
N MET A 207 19.80 -16.06 7.41
CA MET A 207 18.97 -15.19 6.57
C MET A 207 19.34 -13.71 6.76
N SER A 208 20.48 -13.43 7.40
CA SER A 208 20.89 -12.06 7.77
C SER A 208 21.06 -11.15 6.55
N GLU A 209 21.50 -11.68 5.43
CA GLU A 209 21.68 -10.93 4.17
C GLU A 209 20.35 -10.39 3.58
N PHE A 210 19.21 -10.98 3.97
CA PHE A 210 17.90 -10.55 3.52
C PHE A 210 17.22 -9.57 4.48
N LEU A 211 17.73 -9.39 5.68
CA LEU A 211 17.16 -8.48 6.67
C LEU A 211 17.56 -7.03 6.38
N MET A 212 16.63 -6.12 6.66
CA MET A 212 16.86 -4.69 6.62
C MET A 212 17.47 -4.19 7.94
#